data_3cc12e030c7f560c6505938b3df0c051
#
_entry.id   3cc12e030c7f560c6505938b3df0c051
#
_cell.length_a   1.000
_cell.length_b   1.000
_cell.length_c   1.000
_cell.angle_alpha   90.00
_cell.angle_beta   90.00
_cell.angle_gamma   90.00
#
_symmetry.space_group_name_H-M   'P 1'
#
loop_
_entity.id
_entity.type
_entity.pdbx_description
1 polymer ?
#
loop_
_entity_poly.entity_id
_entity_poly.type
_entity_poly.pdbx_seq_one_letter_code
_entity_poly.pdbx_strand_id
1 'polypeptide(L)'
;SLAIEELLQEEPEEITMVFELVNDAIDTNNRTVDTPLDVPFHPFPYYEGMNRMGSDKYWLGLYWRNNKYDLDFLKAMCDLCAECKIGKICITPWKSFIIKGIQTEFKLKWEKFLGKRGINVRHSMLELNWHLPVANKEAVKLKKFLVANFDQNDISTYGLTFGITDYNKKAYYFTAIVIEKNKQPEVLGSFKIRDTYNLLYAKNFDPNTLEYITHVQDIDKVELPGLLMELSKMYFETLGDEKETPKKETEAKKEIETEVYQCSECLTIYDPIYGDSTQDIPTNTPFEELPEAYCCSLCEAPKSSLNKLNLIKEIS
;
A
#
# COMPACT_ATOMS: atom_id res chain seq x y z
N SER A 1 -6.69 -23.93 -20.74
CA SER A 1 -5.99 -23.23 -21.83
C SER A 1 -6.72 -23.40 -23.17
N LEU A 2 -7.23 -24.60 -23.53
CA LEU A 2 -7.99 -24.84 -24.77
C LEU A 2 -9.25 -23.96 -24.87
N ALA A 3 -10.00 -23.80 -23.78
CA ALA A 3 -11.21 -22.97 -23.75
C ALA A 3 -10.91 -21.48 -23.98
N ILE A 4 -9.78 -20.98 -23.51
CA ILE A 4 -9.34 -19.58 -23.74
C ILE A 4 -8.90 -19.40 -25.20
N GLU A 5 -8.21 -20.38 -25.79
CA GLU A 5 -7.79 -20.34 -27.19
C GLU A 5 -9.01 -20.39 -28.15
N GLU A 6 -10.05 -21.14 -27.82
CA GLU A 6 -11.32 -21.14 -28.57
C GLU A 6 -12.05 -19.81 -28.49
N LEU A 7 -12.13 -19.21 -27.29
CA LEU A 7 -12.75 -17.89 -27.08
C LEU A 7 -12.02 -16.73 -27.78
N LEU A 8 -10.69 -16.81 -27.90
CA LEU A 8 -9.89 -15.81 -28.61
C LEU A 8 -9.99 -15.92 -30.14
N GLN A 9 -10.58 -17.01 -30.70
CA GLN A 9 -10.86 -17.13 -32.13
C GLN A 9 -12.13 -16.37 -32.57
N GLU A 10 -13.01 -16.02 -31.64
CA GLU A 10 -14.15 -15.15 -31.90
C GLU A 10 -13.67 -13.71 -31.62
N GLU A 11 -13.13 -12.98 -32.59
CA GLU A 11 -12.64 -11.61 -32.44
C GLU A 11 -13.62 -10.73 -31.64
N PRO A 12 -13.49 -10.64 -30.31
CA PRO A 12 -14.42 -9.86 -29.48
C PRO A 12 -14.18 -8.38 -29.72
N GLU A 13 -15.25 -7.65 -30.01
CA GLU A 13 -15.20 -6.21 -30.32
C GLU A 13 -14.74 -5.36 -29.15
N GLU A 14 -14.86 -5.86 -27.90
CA GLU A 14 -14.50 -5.13 -26.68
C GLU A 14 -13.86 -6.03 -25.62
N ILE A 15 -12.91 -5.48 -24.86
CA ILE A 15 -12.21 -6.17 -23.75
C ILE A 15 -13.20 -6.67 -22.69
N THR A 16 -14.28 -5.94 -22.44
CA THR A 16 -15.33 -6.29 -21.49
C THR A 16 -16.03 -7.60 -21.90
N MET A 17 -16.29 -7.79 -23.18
CA MET A 17 -16.90 -9.00 -23.72
C MET A 17 -16.00 -10.23 -23.54
N VAL A 18 -14.67 -10.08 -23.73
CA VAL A 18 -13.70 -11.15 -23.45
C VAL A 18 -13.73 -11.54 -21.97
N PHE A 19 -13.81 -10.57 -21.07
CA PHE A 19 -13.82 -10.79 -19.64
C PHE A 19 -15.10 -11.53 -19.19
N GLU A 20 -16.25 -11.15 -19.72
CA GLU A 20 -17.54 -11.81 -19.46
C GLU A 20 -17.52 -13.26 -19.97
N LEU A 21 -17.08 -13.48 -21.19
CA LEU A 21 -16.97 -14.82 -21.79
C LEU A 21 -16.02 -15.73 -21.00
N VAL A 22 -14.88 -15.19 -20.54
CA VAL A 22 -13.93 -15.94 -19.71
C VAL A 22 -14.53 -16.28 -18.35
N ASN A 23 -15.21 -15.34 -17.70
CA ASN A 23 -15.87 -15.58 -16.41
C ASN A 23 -16.96 -16.64 -16.52
N ASP A 24 -17.77 -16.61 -17.58
CA ASP A 24 -18.82 -17.60 -17.82
C ASP A 24 -18.23 -18.99 -18.11
N ALA A 25 -17.14 -19.04 -18.88
CA ALA A 25 -16.50 -20.31 -19.26
C ALA A 25 -15.78 -21.02 -18.10
N ILE A 26 -15.24 -20.28 -17.13
CA ILE A 26 -14.48 -20.85 -16.01
C ILE A 26 -15.23 -20.82 -14.68
N ASP A 27 -16.53 -20.44 -14.71
CA ASP A 27 -17.40 -20.35 -13.53
C ASP A 27 -16.72 -19.61 -12.35
N THR A 28 -16.10 -18.48 -12.66
CA THR A 28 -15.44 -17.66 -11.65
C THR A 28 -16.41 -16.62 -11.12
N ASN A 29 -16.41 -16.46 -9.81
CA ASN A 29 -17.17 -15.41 -9.12
C ASN A 29 -16.39 -14.06 -9.10
N ASN A 30 -15.56 -13.83 -10.11
CA ASN A 30 -14.79 -12.59 -10.21
C ASN A 30 -15.73 -11.41 -10.48
N ARG A 31 -15.56 -10.37 -9.70
CA ARG A 31 -16.25 -9.11 -9.95
C ARG A 31 -15.72 -8.48 -11.23
N THR A 32 -16.61 -7.88 -12.00
CA THR A 32 -16.22 -7.12 -13.19
C THR A 32 -15.38 -5.92 -12.80
N VAL A 33 -14.54 -5.46 -13.73
CA VAL A 33 -13.71 -4.26 -13.55
C VAL A 33 -14.55 -3.02 -13.26
N ASP A 34 -15.84 -3.04 -13.68
CA ASP A 34 -16.81 -1.97 -13.49
C ASP A 34 -17.35 -1.85 -12.06
N THR A 35 -17.10 -2.85 -11.21
CA THR A 35 -17.49 -2.78 -9.81
C THR A 35 -16.29 -2.29 -8.98
N PRO A 36 -16.27 -1.02 -8.56
CA PRO A 36 -15.20 -0.51 -7.72
C PRO A 36 -15.08 -1.34 -6.43
N LEU A 37 -13.86 -1.69 -6.07
CA LEU A 37 -13.60 -2.26 -4.75
C LEU A 37 -13.69 -1.12 -3.72
N ASP A 38 -14.60 -1.24 -2.77
CA ASP A 38 -14.66 -0.32 -1.64
C ASP A 38 -13.48 -0.62 -0.70
N VAL A 39 -12.41 0.16 -0.86
CA VAL A 39 -11.19 0.03 -0.06
C VAL A 39 -11.17 1.19 0.93
N PRO A 40 -11.29 0.92 2.24
CA PRO A 40 -11.21 1.97 3.23
C PRO A 40 -9.83 2.62 3.20
N PHE A 41 -9.80 3.95 3.28
CA PHE A 41 -8.55 4.69 3.37
C PHE A 41 -7.89 4.48 4.72
N HIS A 42 -6.64 4.06 4.70
CA HIS A 42 -5.80 3.98 5.88
C HIS A 42 -4.52 4.78 5.68
N PRO A 43 -4.09 5.55 6.69
CA PRO A 43 -2.80 6.22 6.64
C PRO A 43 -1.67 5.24 6.33
N PHE A 44 -0.67 5.70 5.61
CA PHE A 44 0.45 4.86 5.20
C PHE A 44 1.18 4.23 6.40
N PRO A 45 1.26 2.90 6.52
CA PRO A 45 1.67 2.21 7.76
C PRO A 45 3.19 2.09 7.95
N TYR A 46 4.03 2.60 7.07
CA TYR A 46 5.50 2.55 7.17
C TYR A 46 6.06 1.16 7.50
N TYR A 47 5.96 0.21 6.58
CA TYR A 47 6.43 -1.17 6.73
C TYR A 47 7.96 -1.25 6.86
N GLU A 48 8.50 -1.08 8.05
CA GLU A 48 9.93 -1.02 8.32
C GLU A 48 10.29 -1.70 9.65
N GLY A 49 11.51 -2.25 9.69
CA GLY A 49 12.10 -2.83 10.88
C GLY A 49 11.62 -4.23 11.24
N MET A 50 12.08 -4.72 12.40
CA MET A 50 11.72 -6.03 12.94
C MET A 50 10.46 -5.91 13.81
N ASN A 51 9.36 -6.49 13.36
CA ASN A 51 8.07 -6.39 14.02
C ASN A 51 7.52 -7.78 14.35
N ARG A 52 6.73 -7.89 15.40
CA ARG A 52 6.07 -9.16 15.77
C ARG A 52 5.03 -9.56 14.74
N MET A 53 4.92 -10.87 14.53
CA MET A 53 3.91 -11.53 13.72
C MET A 53 3.43 -12.78 14.47
N GLY A 54 2.33 -12.62 15.19
CA GLY A 54 1.85 -13.66 16.12
C GLY A 54 2.73 -13.80 17.37
N SER A 55 2.63 -14.96 18.02
CA SER A 55 3.29 -15.25 19.30
C SER A 55 4.79 -15.44 19.17
N ASP A 56 5.25 -16.13 18.14
CA ASP A 56 6.63 -16.64 18.00
C ASP A 56 7.33 -16.33 16.68
N LYS A 57 6.74 -15.48 15.85
CA LYS A 57 7.32 -15.08 14.57
C LYS A 57 7.51 -13.57 14.48
N TYR A 58 8.34 -13.17 13.55
CA TYR A 58 8.57 -11.77 13.19
C TYR A 58 8.48 -11.57 11.69
N TRP A 59 8.16 -10.36 11.28
CA TRP A 59 8.42 -9.87 9.94
C TRP A 59 9.46 -8.76 10.00
N LEU A 60 10.29 -8.68 8.96
CA LEU A 60 11.34 -7.68 8.81
C LEU A 60 11.09 -6.88 7.54
N GLY A 61 10.77 -5.61 7.69
CA GLY A 61 10.68 -4.67 6.58
C GLY A 61 12.03 -3.99 6.34
N LEU A 62 12.51 -4.04 5.09
CA LEU A 62 13.76 -3.43 4.68
C LEU A 62 13.54 -2.46 3.54
N TYR A 63 14.15 -1.29 3.65
CA TYR A 63 14.15 -0.24 2.66
C TYR A 63 15.57 0.13 2.27
N TRP A 64 15.81 0.33 0.98
CA TRP A 64 17.09 0.81 0.49
C TRP A 64 16.96 2.24 0.00
N ARG A 65 17.67 3.13 0.68
CA ARG A 65 17.74 4.52 0.29
C ARG A 65 18.18 4.65 -1.17
N ASN A 66 17.47 5.48 -1.92
CA ASN A 66 17.68 5.71 -3.35
C ASN A 66 17.40 4.50 -4.25
N ASN A 67 16.65 3.50 -3.78
CA ASN A 67 16.24 2.32 -4.55
C ASN A 67 17.44 1.55 -5.16
N LYS A 68 18.61 1.61 -4.51
CA LYS A 68 19.81 0.90 -4.94
C LYS A 68 20.07 -0.25 -3.98
N TYR A 69 19.68 -1.43 -4.39
CA TYR A 69 19.95 -2.65 -3.64
C TYR A 69 21.37 -3.13 -3.87
N ASP A 70 22.02 -3.58 -2.81
CA ASP A 70 23.28 -4.30 -2.86
C ASP A 70 23.03 -5.77 -3.19
N LEU A 71 23.57 -6.25 -4.30
CA LEU A 71 23.37 -7.62 -4.77
C LEU A 71 24.03 -8.66 -3.87
N ASP A 72 25.18 -8.34 -3.27
CA ASP A 72 25.86 -9.25 -2.35
C ASP A 72 25.07 -9.41 -1.05
N PHE A 73 24.44 -8.32 -0.61
CA PHE A 73 23.50 -8.38 0.50
C PHE A 73 22.27 -9.24 0.15
N LEU A 74 21.66 -9.04 -1.03
CA LEU A 74 20.48 -9.80 -1.44
C LEU A 74 20.78 -11.31 -1.53
N LYS A 75 21.93 -11.69 -2.07
CA LYS A 75 22.38 -13.08 -2.09
C LYS A 75 22.48 -13.66 -0.68
N ALA A 76 23.26 -13.00 0.17
CA ALA A 76 23.47 -13.45 1.54
C ALA A 76 22.17 -13.48 2.38
N MET A 77 21.23 -12.59 2.08
CA MET A 77 19.88 -12.60 2.65
C MET A 77 19.09 -13.83 2.20
N CYS A 78 19.14 -14.18 0.92
CA CYS A 78 18.48 -15.40 0.41
C CYS A 78 19.09 -16.66 1.05
N ASP A 79 20.42 -16.73 1.21
CA ASP A 79 21.09 -17.82 1.90
C ASP A 79 20.62 -17.95 3.36
N LEU A 80 20.50 -16.81 4.05
CA LEU A 80 19.98 -16.78 5.43
C LEU A 80 18.50 -17.17 5.50
N CYS A 81 17.68 -16.76 4.51
CA CYS A 81 16.29 -17.21 4.41
C CYS A 81 16.20 -18.72 4.26
N ALA A 82 17.02 -19.31 3.38
CA ALA A 82 17.07 -20.76 3.18
C ALA A 82 17.47 -21.49 4.47
N GLU A 83 18.51 -21.01 5.15
CA GLU A 83 18.97 -21.56 6.42
C GLU A 83 17.91 -21.50 7.52
N CYS A 84 17.18 -20.38 7.64
CA CYS A 84 16.11 -20.18 8.60
C CYS A 84 14.75 -20.74 8.15
N LYS A 85 14.69 -21.46 7.02
CA LYS A 85 13.47 -22.00 6.42
C LYS A 85 12.38 -20.95 6.16
N ILE A 86 12.78 -19.77 5.75
CA ILE A 86 11.87 -18.67 5.40
C ILE A 86 11.58 -18.73 3.90
N GLY A 87 10.31 -18.99 3.53
CA GLY A 87 9.89 -19.14 2.15
C GLY A 87 9.21 -17.92 1.52
N LYS A 88 9.01 -16.82 2.26
CA LYS A 88 8.20 -15.68 1.77
C LYS A 88 8.95 -14.36 1.90
N ILE A 89 9.19 -13.72 0.74
CA ILE A 89 9.67 -12.34 0.63
C ILE A 89 8.63 -11.58 -0.18
N CYS A 90 8.08 -10.51 0.39
CA CYS A 90 7.07 -9.66 -0.25
C CYS A 90 7.72 -8.37 -0.74
N ILE A 91 7.52 -8.01 -2.01
CA ILE A 91 7.96 -6.75 -2.60
C ILE A 91 6.82 -5.74 -2.44
N THR A 92 7.16 -4.49 -2.06
CA THR A 92 6.19 -3.42 -1.90
C THR A 92 6.25 -2.41 -3.06
N PRO A 93 5.15 -1.70 -3.36
CA PRO A 93 5.15 -0.61 -4.35
C PRO A 93 6.15 0.51 -4.00
N TRP A 94 6.54 0.64 -2.74
CA TRP A 94 7.44 1.67 -2.20
C TRP A 94 8.92 1.34 -2.37
N LYS A 95 9.24 0.36 -3.23
CA LYS A 95 10.61 -0.10 -3.48
C LYS A 95 11.30 -0.63 -2.23
N SER A 96 10.54 -1.25 -1.36
CA SER A 96 11.01 -1.98 -0.18
C SER A 96 10.57 -3.44 -0.26
N PHE A 97 11.01 -4.25 0.67
CA PHE A 97 10.53 -5.63 0.77
C PHE A 97 10.37 -6.06 2.24
N ILE A 98 9.53 -7.06 2.43
CA ILE A 98 9.19 -7.61 3.74
C ILE A 98 9.55 -9.10 3.73
N ILE A 99 10.33 -9.52 4.69
CA ILE A 99 10.65 -10.92 4.97
C ILE A 99 9.71 -11.38 6.07
N LYS A 100 8.88 -12.39 5.79
CA LYS A 100 7.84 -12.87 6.72
C LYS A 100 8.22 -14.22 7.32
N GLY A 101 7.84 -14.45 8.58
CA GLY A 101 7.95 -15.75 9.23
C GLY A 101 9.31 -16.04 9.87
N ILE A 102 10.05 -15.01 10.29
CA ILE A 102 11.27 -15.17 11.07
C ILE A 102 10.89 -15.71 12.44
N GLN A 103 11.29 -16.92 12.77
CA GLN A 103 11.04 -17.50 14.09
C GLN A 103 11.84 -16.79 15.17
N THR A 104 11.31 -16.75 16.39
CA THR A 104 11.92 -16.04 17.53
C THR A 104 13.36 -16.48 17.78
N GLU A 105 13.67 -17.77 17.62
CA GLU A 105 15.02 -18.32 17.79
C GLU A 105 16.04 -17.73 16.80
N PHE A 106 15.60 -17.33 15.60
CA PHE A 106 16.47 -16.74 14.57
C PHE A 106 16.52 -15.20 14.63
N LYS A 107 15.71 -14.54 15.46
CA LYS A 107 15.69 -13.08 15.55
C LYS A 107 17.07 -12.48 15.76
N LEU A 108 17.80 -12.95 16.76
CA LEU A 108 19.15 -12.46 17.07
C LEU A 108 20.14 -12.71 15.92
N LYS A 109 19.98 -13.81 15.19
CA LYS A 109 20.80 -14.12 14.00
C LYS A 109 20.58 -13.10 12.90
N TRP A 110 19.33 -12.72 12.64
CA TRP A 110 18.97 -11.66 11.70
C TRP A 110 19.52 -10.30 12.13
N GLU A 111 19.37 -9.92 13.40
CA GLU A 111 19.91 -8.66 13.92
C GLU A 111 21.44 -8.59 13.76
N LYS A 112 22.17 -9.66 14.07
CA LYS A 112 23.61 -9.76 13.85
C LYS A 112 23.98 -9.71 12.35
N PHE A 113 23.21 -10.36 11.50
CA PHE A 113 23.42 -10.35 10.06
C PHE A 113 23.30 -8.92 9.48
N LEU A 114 22.28 -8.18 9.88
CA LEU A 114 22.06 -6.79 9.46
C LEU A 114 23.13 -5.86 10.05
N GLY A 115 23.40 -5.97 11.35
CA GLY A 115 24.37 -5.12 12.03
C GLY A 115 25.79 -5.27 11.48
N LYS A 116 26.26 -6.51 11.22
CA LYS A 116 27.57 -6.76 10.61
C LYS A 116 27.74 -6.13 9.22
N ARG A 117 26.64 -5.88 8.50
CA ARG A 117 26.63 -5.26 7.18
C ARG A 117 26.32 -3.77 7.21
N GLY A 118 26.15 -3.20 8.38
CA GLY A 118 25.80 -1.79 8.55
C GLY A 118 24.43 -1.42 7.95
N ILE A 119 23.50 -2.39 7.87
CA ILE A 119 22.17 -2.17 7.32
C ILE A 119 21.31 -1.47 8.36
N ASN A 120 20.87 -0.26 8.04
CA ASN A 120 19.93 0.45 8.86
C ASN A 120 18.50 -0.11 8.63
N VAL A 121 17.82 -0.47 9.71
CA VAL A 121 16.45 -1.00 9.69
C VAL A 121 15.39 0.05 10.02
N ARG A 122 15.82 1.27 10.30
CA ARG A 122 14.91 2.40 10.54
C ARG A 122 15.38 3.63 9.78
N HIS A 123 14.53 4.18 8.96
CA HIS A 123 14.76 5.40 8.19
C HIS A 123 13.82 6.50 8.66
N SER A 124 14.07 7.73 8.23
CA SER A 124 13.13 8.82 8.43
C SER A 124 11.80 8.55 7.72
N MET A 125 10.67 8.85 8.36
CA MET A 125 9.35 8.79 7.73
C MET A 125 9.29 9.63 6.46
N LEU A 126 10.07 10.71 6.38
CA LEU A 126 10.20 11.54 5.19
C LEU A 126 10.78 10.81 3.97
N GLU A 127 11.41 9.65 4.17
CA GLU A 127 12.05 8.89 3.09
C GLU A 127 11.24 7.70 2.58
N LEU A 128 10.34 7.15 3.38
CA LEU A 128 9.71 5.86 3.15
C LEU A 128 8.43 5.90 2.32
N ASN A 129 7.80 7.06 2.23
CA ASN A 129 6.49 7.27 1.65
C ASN A 129 6.52 7.76 0.19
N TRP A 130 7.62 7.54 -0.52
CA TRP A 130 7.81 7.98 -1.90
C TRP A 130 7.69 6.85 -2.91
N HIS A 131 6.85 7.06 -3.93
CA HIS A 131 6.84 6.25 -5.14
C HIS A 131 7.59 6.98 -6.26
N LEU A 132 8.57 6.29 -6.86
CA LEU A 132 9.42 6.85 -7.92
C LEU A 132 9.41 5.94 -9.15
N PRO A 133 9.54 6.49 -10.36
CA PRO A 133 9.75 5.68 -11.56
C PRO A 133 11.01 4.83 -11.45
N VAL A 134 10.96 3.63 -11.99
CA VAL A 134 12.09 2.68 -11.96
C VAL A 134 13.29 3.27 -12.71
N ALA A 135 14.48 3.17 -12.10
CA ALA A 135 15.76 3.61 -12.63
C ALA A 135 15.83 5.11 -13.01
N ASN A 136 14.90 5.95 -12.58
CA ASN A 136 14.89 7.38 -12.87
C ASN A 136 15.77 8.15 -11.88
N LYS A 137 16.99 8.52 -12.34
CA LYS A 137 17.96 9.26 -11.51
C LYS A 137 17.51 10.69 -11.17
N GLU A 138 16.76 11.33 -12.06
CA GLU A 138 16.24 12.69 -11.84
C GLU A 138 15.16 12.71 -10.76
N ALA A 139 14.23 11.74 -10.77
CA ALA A 139 13.25 11.59 -9.72
C ALA A 139 13.91 11.34 -8.34
N VAL A 140 14.97 10.54 -8.29
CA VAL A 140 15.75 10.32 -7.07
C VAL A 140 16.42 11.61 -6.58
N LYS A 141 16.98 12.43 -7.48
CA LYS A 141 17.56 13.73 -7.12
C LYS A 141 16.50 14.71 -6.62
N LEU A 142 15.33 14.73 -7.26
CA LEU A 142 14.21 15.56 -6.83
C LEU A 142 13.72 15.15 -5.44
N LYS A 143 13.49 13.84 -5.22
CA LYS A 143 13.15 13.31 -3.88
C LYS A 143 14.15 13.78 -2.82
N LYS A 144 15.46 13.61 -3.07
CA LYS A 144 16.49 14.02 -2.10
C LYS A 144 16.41 15.50 -1.75
N PHE A 145 16.19 16.35 -2.74
CA PHE A 145 16.02 17.79 -2.54
C PHE A 145 14.80 18.09 -1.67
N LEU A 146 13.65 17.44 -1.95
CA LEU A 146 12.41 17.66 -1.21
C LEU A 146 12.51 17.14 0.24
N VAL A 147 13.05 15.94 0.44
CA VAL A 147 13.25 15.37 1.78
C VAL A 147 14.17 16.24 2.63
N ALA A 148 15.25 16.78 2.07
CA ALA A 148 16.14 17.69 2.78
C ALA A 148 15.44 18.99 3.21
N ASN A 149 14.57 19.53 2.35
CA ASN A 149 13.76 20.70 2.68
C ASN A 149 12.71 20.40 3.76
N PHE A 150 12.06 19.22 3.71
CA PHE A 150 11.11 18.81 4.73
C PHE A 150 11.77 18.64 6.10
N ASP A 151 12.95 18.02 6.14
CA ASP A 151 13.74 17.83 7.35
C ASP A 151 14.16 19.18 7.96
N GLN A 152 14.66 20.10 7.12
CA GLN A 152 15.07 21.45 7.56
C GLN A 152 13.91 22.29 8.12
N ASN A 153 12.71 22.10 7.64
CA ASN A 153 11.52 22.87 8.03
C ASN A 153 10.61 22.13 9.01
N ASP A 154 11.05 20.98 9.52
CA ASP A 154 10.31 20.12 10.48
C ASP A 154 8.87 19.81 10.02
N ILE A 155 8.74 19.43 8.74
CA ILE A 155 7.43 19.18 8.13
C ILE A 155 6.99 17.76 8.43
N SER A 156 5.81 17.60 9.04
CA SER A 156 5.18 16.29 9.19
C SER A 156 4.58 15.83 7.86
N THR A 157 4.92 14.60 7.46
CA THR A 157 4.33 13.91 6.30
C THR A 157 3.65 12.60 6.71
N TYR A 158 3.36 12.44 7.99
CA TYR A 158 2.77 11.22 8.53
C TYR A 158 1.43 10.91 7.85
N GLY A 159 1.28 9.69 7.36
CA GLY A 159 0.08 9.22 6.66
C GLY A 159 0.00 9.61 5.18
N LEU A 160 0.77 10.62 4.73
CA LEU A 160 0.83 11.03 3.34
C LEU A 160 1.78 10.16 2.52
N THR A 161 1.45 9.99 1.26
CA THR A 161 2.30 9.33 0.26
C THR A 161 2.54 10.26 -0.93
N PHE A 162 3.76 10.24 -1.45
CA PHE A 162 4.19 11.11 -2.55
C PHE A 162 4.60 10.29 -3.77
N GLY A 163 4.16 10.70 -4.94
CA GLY A 163 4.60 10.16 -6.22
C GLY A 163 5.35 11.19 -7.04
N ILE A 164 6.44 10.78 -7.70
CA ILE A 164 7.06 11.56 -8.76
C ILE A 164 6.85 10.80 -10.07
N THR A 165 6.35 11.47 -11.09
CA THR A 165 6.10 10.88 -12.40
C THR A 165 6.57 11.80 -13.52
N ASP A 166 6.83 11.21 -14.68
CA ASP A 166 7.14 11.98 -15.89
C ASP A 166 5.85 12.25 -16.67
N TYR A 167 5.81 13.40 -17.35
CA TYR A 167 4.73 13.79 -18.25
C TYR A 167 4.45 12.69 -19.30
N ASN A 168 3.17 12.46 -19.62
CA ASN A 168 2.68 11.47 -20.59
C ASN A 168 2.87 9.99 -20.28
N LYS A 169 3.38 9.61 -19.14
CA LYS A 169 3.10 8.27 -18.68
C LYS A 169 1.68 8.32 -18.10
N LYS A 170 0.71 7.69 -18.76
CA LYS A 170 -0.58 7.32 -18.15
C LYS A 170 -0.29 6.33 -17.00
N ALA A 171 0.48 6.79 -16.03
CA ALA A 171 0.71 6.07 -14.80
C ALA A 171 -0.56 6.25 -13.99
N TYR A 172 -1.18 5.16 -13.57
CA TYR A 172 -2.21 5.24 -12.56
C TYR A 172 -1.54 5.81 -11.30
N TYR A 173 -1.99 6.98 -10.89
CA TYR A 173 -1.55 7.57 -9.64
C TYR A 173 -2.13 6.71 -8.51
N PHE A 174 -1.30 6.41 -7.52
CA PHE A 174 -1.74 5.66 -6.33
C PHE A 174 -1.14 6.24 -5.04
N THR A 175 -0.72 7.49 -5.10
CA THR A 175 -0.20 8.25 -3.97
C THR A 175 -1.12 9.42 -3.67
N ALA A 176 -1.15 9.84 -2.41
CA ALA A 176 -1.99 10.97 -1.98
C ALA A 176 -1.62 12.27 -2.69
N ILE A 177 -0.32 12.49 -2.95
CA ILE A 177 0.20 13.67 -3.66
C ILE A 177 1.07 13.19 -4.83
N VAL A 178 0.94 13.85 -5.97
CA VAL A 178 1.67 13.54 -7.20
C VAL A 178 2.40 14.79 -7.69
N ILE A 179 3.70 14.64 -7.96
CA ILE A 179 4.55 15.62 -8.60
C ILE A 179 4.82 15.13 -10.01
N GLU A 180 4.20 15.75 -10.99
CA GLU A 180 4.35 15.43 -12.39
C GLU A 180 5.37 16.36 -13.04
N LYS A 181 6.42 15.81 -13.63
CA LYS A 181 7.38 16.59 -14.40
C LYS A 181 6.80 16.90 -15.76
N ASN A 182 6.75 18.19 -16.16
CA ASN A 182 6.24 18.60 -17.45
C ASN A 182 7.18 18.18 -18.59
N LYS A 183 6.59 17.94 -19.77
CA LYS A 183 7.36 17.73 -20.99
C LYS A 183 8.05 19.04 -21.35
N GLN A 184 9.38 19.01 -21.44
CA GLN A 184 10.10 20.17 -21.94
C GLN A 184 9.78 20.38 -23.43
N PRO A 185 9.52 21.62 -23.87
CA PRO A 185 9.50 21.93 -25.28
C PRO A 185 10.85 21.61 -25.89
N GLU A 186 10.86 21.09 -27.14
CA GLU A 186 12.09 20.84 -27.87
C GLU A 186 12.92 22.14 -27.94
N VAL A 187 14.22 22.03 -27.67
CA VAL A 187 15.16 23.13 -27.46
C VAL A 187 15.11 24.17 -28.58
N LEU A 188 14.73 25.39 -28.24
CA LEU A 188 14.94 26.55 -29.10
C LEU A 188 16.37 27.09 -28.88
N GLY A 189 17.33 26.57 -29.64
CA GLY A 189 18.71 27.08 -29.62
C GLY A 189 19.51 26.69 -28.36
N SER A 190 20.44 27.53 -27.95
CA SER A 190 21.40 27.28 -26.86
C SER A 190 20.84 27.47 -25.43
N PHE A 191 19.57 27.79 -25.28
CA PHE A 191 18.97 28.07 -23.97
C PHE A 191 18.48 26.77 -23.31
N LYS A 192 19.02 26.47 -22.13
CA LYS A 192 18.56 25.41 -21.25
C LYS A 192 17.23 25.83 -20.62
N ILE A 193 16.13 25.27 -21.10
CA ILE A 193 14.81 25.48 -20.50
C ILE A 193 14.79 24.76 -19.15
N ARG A 194 14.29 25.42 -18.12
CA ARG A 194 14.14 24.80 -16.79
C ARG A 194 13.04 23.77 -16.80
N ASP A 195 13.25 22.71 -16.03
CA ASP A 195 12.20 21.73 -15.74
C ASP A 195 11.10 22.41 -14.92
N THR A 196 9.85 22.25 -15.35
CA THR A 196 8.66 22.66 -14.57
C THR A 196 7.85 21.43 -14.16
N TYR A 197 7.01 21.62 -13.16
CA TYR A 197 6.26 20.55 -12.53
C TYR A 197 4.81 20.97 -12.34
N ASN A 198 3.92 19.96 -12.40
CA ASN A 198 2.55 20.08 -11.93
C ASN A 198 2.43 19.38 -10.59
N LEU A 199 1.66 19.97 -9.69
CA LEU A 199 1.36 19.40 -8.38
C LEU A 199 -0.11 19.02 -8.32
N LEU A 200 -0.38 17.73 -8.06
CA LEU A 200 -1.71 17.18 -7.95
C LEU A 200 -1.86 16.49 -6.59
N TYR A 201 -3.10 16.38 -6.13
CA TYR A 201 -3.42 15.59 -4.95
C TYR A 201 -4.71 14.82 -5.16
N ALA A 202 -4.81 13.62 -4.54
CA ALA A 202 -6.01 12.82 -4.58
C ALA A 202 -7.14 13.51 -3.81
N LYS A 203 -8.36 13.39 -4.29
CA LYS A 203 -9.54 13.92 -3.60
C LYS A 203 -9.60 13.38 -2.17
N ASN A 204 -9.75 14.27 -1.20
CA ASN A 204 -9.65 13.97 0.24
C ASN A 204 -8.31 13.31 0.64
N PHE A 205 -7.26 13.49 -0.15
CA PHE A 205 -5.98 12.79 -0.02
C PHE A 205 -6.05 11.26 -0.07
N ASP A 206 -7.18 10.70 -0.53
CA ASP A 206 -7.41 9.27 -0.68
C ASP A 206 -7.11 8.82 -2.13
N PRO A 207 -5.99 8.13 -2.38
CA PRO A 207 -5.62 7.67 -3.72
C PRO A 207 -6.56 6.58 -4.26
N ASN A 208 -7.38 5.93 -3.42
CA ASN A 208 -8.32 4.90 -3.85
C ASN A 208 -9.49 5.49 -4.67
N THR A 209 -9.76 6.79 -4.53
CA THR A 209 -10.81 7.46 -5.33
C THR A 209 -10.46 7.54 -6.82
N LEU A 210 -9.17 7.42 -7.16
CA LEU A 210 -8.62 7.65 -8.51
C LEU A 210 -8.93 9.04 -9.10
N GLU A 211 -9.49 9.95 -8.30
CA GLU A 211 -9.78 11.33 -8.65
C GLU A 211 -8.66 12.24 -8.16
N TYR A 212 -8.00 12.95 -9.09
CA TYR A 212 -6.91 13.85 -8.75
C TYR A 212 -7.27 15.29 -9.09
N ILE A 213 -6.97 16.19 -8.16
CA ILE A 213 -7.20 17.62 -8.29
C ILE A 213 -5.85 18.27 -8.56
N THR A 214 -5.77 19.07 -9.61
CA THR A 214 -4.57 19.87 -9.88
C THR A 214 -4.52 21.05 -8.91
N HIS A 215 -3.47 21.09 -8.10
CA HIS A 215 -3.26 22.18 -7.15
C HIS A 215 -2.61 23.39 -7.83
N VAL A 216 -1.45 23.16 -8.47
CA VAL A 216 -0.72 24.18 -9.25
C VAL A 216 -0.05 23.54 -10.46
N GLN A 217 0.10 24.32 -11.55
CA GLN A 217 0.77 23.89 -12.77
C GLN A 217 1.99 24.77 -13.09
N ASP A 218 2.90 24.23 -13.86
CA ASP A 218 4.08 24.90 -14.42
C ASP A 218 4.98 25.60 -13.39
N ILE A 219 5.12 24.97 -12.19
CA ILE A 219 5.93 25.50 -11.10
C ILE A 219 7.40 25.13 -11.23
N ASP A 220 8.28 26.00 -10.70
CA ASP A 220 9.71 25.71 -10.62
C ASP A 220 10.00 24.75 -9.45
N LYS A 221 11.08 23.99 -9.58
CA LYS A 221 11.53 23.06 -8.54
C LYS A 221 11.66 23.67 -7.16
N VAL A 222 12.06 24.93 -7.09
CA VAL A 222 12.30 25.65 -5.82
C VAL A 222 11.02 25.98 -5.06
N GLU A 223 9.88 26.03 -5.74
CA GLU A 223 8.57 26.32 -5.16
C GLU A 223 7.91 25.06 -4.56
N LEU A 224 8.29 23.86 -5.07
CA LEU A 224 7.72 22.59 -4.65
C LEU A 224 7.70 22.36 -3.12
N PRO A 225 8.79 22.64 -2.36
CA PRO A 225 8.76 22.40 -0.91
C PRO A 225 7.68 23.19 -0.18
N GLY A 226 7.51 24.47 -0.54
CA GLY A 226 6.49 25.35 0.05
C GLY A 226 5.07 24.87 -0.23
N LEU A 227 4.78 24.52 -1.47
CA LEU A 227 3.47 24.01 -1.89
C LEU A 227 3.16 22.63 -1.32
N LEU A 228 4.16 21.74 -1.20
CA LEU A 228 3.98 20.46 -0.54
C LEU A 228 3.72 20.59 0.97
N MET A 229 4.32 21.60 1.60
CA MET A 229 4.03 21.95 3.00
C MET A 229 2.60 22.47 3.15
N GLU A 230 2.11 23.26 2.21
CA GLU A 230 0.72 23.73 2.19
C GLU A 230 -0.26 22.53 2.08
N LEU A 231 -0.03 21.63 1.13
CA LEU A 231 -0.83 20.41 1.00
C LEU A 231 -0.77 19.53 2.24
N SER A 232 0.40 19.43 2.89
CA SER A 232 0.52 18.67 4.15
C SER A 232 -0.33 19.30 5.27
N LYS A 233 -0.32 20.62 5.40
CA LYS A 233 -1.19 21.33 6.37
C LYS A 233 -2.66 21.09 6.06
N MET A 234 -3.06 21.26 4.80
CA MET A 234 -4.42 21.00 4.34
C MET A 234 -4.89 19.55 4.67
N TYR A 235 -4.01 18.56 4.49
CA TYR A 235 -4.30 17.18 4.89
C TYR A 235 -4.59 17.06 6.39
N PHE A 236 -3.75 17.63 7.25
CA PHE A 236 -3.96 17.56 8.69
C PHE A 236 -5.18 18.36 9.18
N GLU A 237 -5.54 19.43 8.48
CA GLU A 237 -6.79 20.16 8.74
C GLU A 237 -8.01 19.28 8.44
N THR A 238 -8.02 18.58 7.30
CA THR A 238 -9.14 17.67 6.95
C THR A 238 -9.30 16.52 7.95
N LEU A 239 -8.21 16.01 8.54
CA LEU A 239 -8.29 14.96 9.58
C LEU A 239 -8.95 15.46 10.88
N GLY A 240 -8.96 16.77 11.13
CA GLY A 240 -9.63 17.37 12.28
C GLY A 240 -11.14 17.48 12.11
N ASP A 241 -11.59 17.69 10.90
CA ASP A 241 -12.99 17.97 10.57
C ASP A 241 -13.87 16.72 10.52
N GLU A 242 -13.29 15.53 10.38
CA GLU A 242 -14.05 14.27 10.45
C GLU A 242 -14.70 14.01 11.82
N LYS A 243 -14.39 14.79 12.87
CA LYS A 243 -15.02 14.69 14.17
C LYS A 243 -16.35 15.42 14.29
N GLU A 244 -16.71 16.25 13.31
CA GLU A 244 -17.98 17.00 13.29
C GLU A 244 -18.73 16.86 11.96
N THR A 245 -19.03 15.63 11.53
CA THR A 245 -20.09 15.47 10.53
C THR A 245 -21.42 15.75 11.21
N PRO A 246 -22.18 16.79 10.78
CA PRO A 246 -23.53 16.99 11.26
C PRO A 246 -24.31 15.72 10.90
N LYS A 247 -24.92 15.10 11.92
CA LYS A 247 -25.87 14.02 11.72
C LYS A 247 -26.92 14.51 10.71
N LYS A 248 -26.81 14.06 9.48
CA LYS A 248 -27.97 14.05 8.59
C LYS A 248 -29.02 13.21 9.30
N GLU A 249 -30.15 13.79 9.59
CA GLU A 249 -31.34 13.05 9.96
C GLU A 249 -31.60 12.02 8.86
N THR A 250 -31.15 10.81 9.10
CA THR A 250 -31.38 9.65 8.25
C THR A 250 -32.47 8.84 8.91
N GLU A 251 -33.47 8.52 8.16
CA GLU A 251 -34.49 7.55 8.48
C GLU A 251 -33.90 6.35 9.21
N ALA A 252 -34.58 5.87 10.23
CA ALA A 252 -34.12 4.82 11.16
C ALA A 252 -33.52 3.62 10.38
N LYS A 253 -32.19 3.61 10.26
CA LYS A 253 -31.44 2.45 9.78
C LYS A 253 -31.43 1.41 10.91
N LYS A 254 -31.80 0.19 10.58
CA LYS A 254 -31.68 -0.94 11.50
C LYS A 254 -30.21 -1.17 11.80
N GLU A 255 -29.79 -0.89 13.03
CA GLU A 255 -28.51 -1.34 13.56
C GLU A 255 -28.57 -2.85 13.70
N ILE A 256 -27.67 -3.56 13.03
CA ILE A 256 -27.47 -5.00 13.25
C ILE A 256 -26.14 -5.16 13.98
N GLU A 257 -26.23 -5.63 15.23
CA GLU A 257 -25.05 -6.10 15.95
C GLU A 257 -24.51 -7.34 15.24
N THR A 258 -23.30 -7.24 14.67
CA THR A 258 -22.61 -8.39 14.08
C THR A 258 -21.51 -8.84 15.03
N GLU A 259 -21.54 -10.10 15.38
CA GLU A 259 -20.49 -10.73 16.16
C GLU A 259 -19.31 -11.04 15.24
N VAL A 260 -18.15 -10.49 15.57
CA VAL A 260 -16.90 -10.77 14.86
C VAL A 260 -15.84 -11.21 15.87
N TYR A 261 -14.76 -11.82 15.41
CA TYR A 261 -13.72 -12.34 16.28
C TYR A 261 -12.36 -11.73 15.91
N GLN A 262 -11.75 -11.05 16.86
CA GLN A 262 -10.49 -10.33 16.65
C GLN A 262 -9.32 -11.11 17.24
N CYS A 263 -8.28 -11.28 16.44
CA CYS A 263 -7.02 -11.87 16.88
C CYS A 263 -6.32 -10.95 17.89
N SER A 264 -5.98 -11.45 19.09
CA SER A 264 -5.25 -10.71 20.11
C SER A 264 -3.81 -10.37 19.74
N GLU A 265 -3.24 -11.08 18.78
CA GLU A 265 -1.83 -10.94 18.40
C GLU A 265 -1.60 -9.91 17.28
N CYS A 266 -2.51 -9.83 16.31
CA CYS A 266 -2.32 -8.98 15.12
C CYS A 266 -3.54 -8.11 14.80
N LEU A 267 -4.60 -8.19 15.62
CA LEU A 267 -5.85 -7.45 15.47
C LEU A 267 -6.65 -7.75 14.19
N THR A 268 -6.28 -8.78 13.44
CA THR A 268 -7.06 -9.25 12.30
C THR A 268 -8.43 -9.75 12.75
N ILE A 269 -9.46 -9.43 11.98
CA ILE A 269 -10.84 -9.80 12.29
C ILE A 269 -11.27 -10.99 11.43
N TYR A 270 -11.80 -12.02 12.05
CA TYR A 270 -12.64 -13.01 11.40
C TYR A 270 -14.10 -12.54 11.48
N ASP A 271 -14.72 -12.36 10.33
CA ASP A 271 -16.14 -12.02 10.22
C ASP A 271 -16.89 -13.21 9.61
N PRO A 272 -17.82 -13.82 10.37
CA PRO A 272 -18.58 -14.98 9.89
C PRO A 272 -19.30 -14.74 8.56
N ILE A 273 -19.73 -13.51 8.27
CA ILE A 273 -20.44 -13.19 7.03
C ILE A 273 -19.55 -13.43 5.80
N TYR A 274 -18.26 -13.13 5.91
CA TYR A 274 -17.31 -13.24 4.79
C TYR A 274 -16.56 -14.57 4.77
N GLY A 275 -16.46 -15.29 5.90
CA GLY A 275 -15.64 -16.49 6.03
C GLY A 275 -14.14 -16.20 5.90
N ASP A 276 -13.37 -17.19 5.47
CA ASP A 276 -11.93 -17.08 5.21
C ASP A 276 -11.50 -17.94 4.02
N SER A 277 -11.40 -17.32 2.86
CA SER A 277 -11.01 -18.02 1.63
C SER A 277 -9.57 -18.53 1.63
N THR A 278 -8.72 -18.06 2.55
CA THR A 278 -7.32 -18.52 2.64
C THR A 278 -7.20 -19.90 3.30
N GLN A 279 -8.24 -20.30 4.02
CA GLN A 279 -8.33 -21.59 4.71
C GLN A 279 -9.59 -22.39 4.31
N ASP A 280 -10.14 -22.10 3.13
CA ASP A 280 -11.32 -22.76 2.57
C ASP A 280 -12.57 -22.70 3.49
N ILE A 281 -12.72 -21.61 4.27
CA ILE A 281 -13.89 -21.38 5.12
C ILE A 281 -14.94 -20.59 4.32
N PRO A 282 -16.13 -21.19 4.07
CA PRO A 282 -17.19 -20.52 3.31
C PRO A 282 -17.74 -19.29 4.03
N THR A 283 -18.40 -18.42 3.26
CA THR A 283 -19.19 -17.29 3.81
C THR A 283 -20.33 -17.80 4.69
N ASN A 284 -20.70 -17.02 5.69
CA ASN A 284 -21.71 -17.36 6.71
C ASN A 284 -21.36 -18.58 7.58
N THR A 285 -20.07 -18.80 7.83
CA THR A 285 -19.62 -19.83 8.77
C THR A 285 -19.47 -19.23 10.16
N PRO A 286 -20.25 -19.68 11.17
CA PRO A 286 -20.09 -19.25 12.54
C PRO A 286 -18.71 -19.61 13.10
N PHE A 287 -18.18 -18.81 14.02
CA PHE A 287 -16.86 -19.05 14.62
C PHE A 287 -16.77 -20.41 15.34
N GLU A 288 -17.86 -20.85 15.95
CA GLU A 288 -17.94 -22.12 16.65
C GLU A 288 -17.78 -23.31 15.72
N GLU A 289 -18.19 -23.16 14.45
CA GLU A 289 -18.12 -24.21 13.43
C GLU A 289 -16.75 -24.26 12.73
N LEU A 290 -15.85 -23.32 13.01
CA LEU A 290 -14.49 -23.35 12.47
C LEU A 290 -13.75 -24.58 12.99
N PRO A 291 -12.94 -25.23 12.12
CA PRO A 291 -12.11 -26.36 12.53
C PRO A 291 -11.23 -26.01 13.75
N GLU A 292 -10.95 -26.98 14.60
CA GLU A 292 -10.00 -26.78 15.71
C GLU A 292 -8.59 -26.37 15.24
N ALA A 293 -8.21 -26.77 14.03
CA ALA A 293 -6.96 -26.40 13.40
C ALA A 293 -6.97 -25.00 12.77
N TYR A 294 -8.10 -24.25 12.83
CA TYR A 294 -8.18 -22.91 12.31
C TYR A 294 -7.19 -21.97 13.01
N CYS A 295 -6.51 -21.13 12.23
CA CYS A 295 -5.58 -20.13 12.74
C CYS A 295 -5.86 -18.78 12.08
N CYS A 296 -5.39 -17.71 12.70
CA CYS A 296 -5.51 -16.38 12.13
C CYS A 296 -4.87 -16.32 10.75
N SER A 297 -5.60 -15.87 9.74
CA SER A 297 -5.15 -15.83 8.33
C SER A 297 -3.93 -14.93 8.10
N LEU A 298 -3.68 -13.98 9.02
CA LEU A 298 -2.54 -13.07 8.89
C LEU A 298 -1.30 -13.52 9.67
N CYS A 299 -1.47 -13.92 10.94
CA CYS A 299 -0.33 -14.20 11.84
C CYS A 299 -0.20 -15.66 12.26
N GLU A 300 -1.11 -16.53 11.79
CA GLU A 300 -1.14 -17.98 12.10
C GLU A 300 -1.30 -18.28 13.60
N ALA A 301 -1.75 -17.30 14.40
CA ALA A 301 -2.11 -17.54 15.80
C ALA A 301 -3.29 -18.54 15.89
N PRO A 302 -3.32 -19.42 16.91
CA PRO A 302 -4.35 -20.45 17.02
C PRO A 302 -5.74 -19.83 17.20
N LYS A 303 -6.80 -20.61 16.90
CA LYS A 303 -8.20 -20.22 17.05
C LYS A 303 -8.49 -19.62 18.44
N SER A 304 -7.86 -20.12 19.48
CA SER A 304 -7.99 -19.61 20.85
C SER A 304 -7.49 -18.16 21.08
N SER A 305 -6.74 -17.62 20.16
CA SER A 305 -6.27 -16.21 20.20
C SER A 305 -7.28 -15.24 19.58
N LEU A 306 -8.40 -15.72 19.03
CA LEU A 306 -9.45 -14.87 18.50
C LEU A 306 -10.52 -14.64 19.58
N ASN A 307 -10.70 -13.37 19.93
CA ASN A 307 -11.65 -12.95 20.95
C ASN A 307 -12.89 -12.32 20.32
N LYS A 308 -14.06 -12.62 20.86
CA LYS A 308 -15.33 -12.05 20.41
C LYS A 308 -15.34 -10.53 20.57
N LEU A 309 -15.73 -9.84 19.52
CA LEU A 309 -15.92 -8.40 19.47
C LEU A 309 -17.28 -8.10 18.84
N ASN A 310 -18.10 -7.29 19.51
CA ASN A 310 -19.38 -6.84 18.97
C ASN A 310 -19.12 -5.57 18.16
N LEU A 311 -19.34 -5.62 16.86
CA LEU A 311 -19.30 -4.45 15.98
C LEU A 311 -20.74 -4.04 15.62
N ILE A 312 -21.03 -2.76 15.81
CA ILE A 312 -22.26 -2.15 15.30
C ILE A 312 -22.00 -1.80 13.84
N LYS A 313 -22.61 -2.53 12.91
CA LYS A 313 -22.56 -2.20 11.47
C LYS A 313 -23.81 -1.43 11.08
N GLU A 314 -23.62 -0.24 10.55
CA GLU A 314 -24.68 0.47 9.83
C GLU A 314 -24.81 -0.13 8.43
N ILE A 315 -25.99 -0.64 8.09
CA ILE A 315 -26.29 -1.09 6.71
C ILE A 315 -26.83 0.11 5.94
N SER A 316 -26.10 0.46 4.86
CA SER A 316 -26.51 1.47 3.88
C SER A 316 -27.49 0.93 2.87
#